data_81be5cc0880da71d1b938d812b7f3f18
#
_entry.id   81be5cc0880da71d1b938d812b7f3f18
#
_cell.length_a   1.000
_cell.length_b   1.000
_cell.length_c   1.000
_cell.angle_alpha   90.00
_cell.angle_beta   90.00
_cell.angle_gamma   90.00
#
_symmetry.space_group_name_H-M   'P 1'
#
loop_
_entity.id
_entity.type
_entity.pdbx_description
1 polymer ?
#
loop_
_entity_poly.entity_id
_entity_poly.type
_entity_poly.pdbx_seq_one_letter_code
_entity_poly.pdbx_strand_id
1 'polypeptide(L)'
;CYFDFESEDFDIVVNGKKKQKFGGGYKAFLNATVAIALHQYLSEKGKHGLGILLMDSPILSLKEGGSDTSAEMRNGLFEYLVKNQDFGQVIIVENSIPTIDYDGAKREMYTHKEGDGRYGLLIGYTE
;
A
#
# COMPACT_ATOMS: atom_id res chain seq x y z
N CYS A 1 11.11 1.19 14.90
CA CYS A 1 10.39 0.05 14.33
C CYS A 1 11.40 -1.06 14.04
N TYR A 2 11.11 -2.27 14.45
CA TYR A 2 11.94 -3.45 14.16
C TYR A 2 11.05 -4.70 14.06
N PHE A 3 11.59 -5.74 13.44
CA PHE A 3 10.98 -7.06 13.39
C PHE A 3 11.48 -7.88 14.58
N ASP A 4 10.56 -8.42 15.37
CA ASP A 4 10.88 -9.30 16.48
C ASP A 4 10.93 -10.76 16.00
N PHE A 5 12.13 -11.22 15.68
CA PHE A 5 12.37 -12.61 15.23
C PHE A 5 12.48 -13.61 16.38
N GLU A 6 12.60 -13.14 17.62
CA GLU A 6 12.74 -14.00 18.80
C GLU A 6 11.38 -14.42 19.40
N SER A 7 10.32 -13.66 19.08
CA SER A 7 8.97 -14.05 19.50
C SER A 7 8.40 -15.13 18.58
N GLU A 8 7.59 -16.02 19.12
CA GLU A 8 6.87 -17.06 18.35
C GLU A 8 5.99 -16.47 17.23
N ASP A 9 5.62 -15.19 17.36
CA ASP A 9 4.72 -14.50 16.44
C ASP A 9 5.43 -13.85 15.23
N PHE A 10 6.77 -13.73 15.22
CA PHE A 10 7.53 -13.03 14.19
C PHE A 10 6.90 -11.68 13.80
N ASP A 11 6.62 -10.82 14.78
CA ASP A 11 5.77 -9.65 14.58
C ASP A 11 6.55 -8.32 14.55
N ILE A 12 5.89 -7.30 14.04
CA ILE A 12 6.41 -5.93 13.97
C ILE A 12 6.26 -5.27 15.34
N VAL A 13 7.32 -4.62 15.81
CA VAL A 13 7.32 -3.81 17.04
C VAL A 13 7.55 -2.34 16.68
N VAL A 14 6.60 -1.48 17.06
CA VAL A 14 6.66 -0.03 16.86
C VAL A 14 6.60 0.64 18.22
N ASN A 15 7.63 1.44 18.55
CA ASN A 15 7.74 2.14 19.82
C ASN A 15 7.52 1.20 21.04
N GLY A 16 8.11 0.00 21.00
CA GLY A 16 8.01 -1.00 22.07
C GLY A 16 6.67 -1.71 22.17
N LYS A 17 5.74 -1.49 21.24
CA LYS A 17 4.43 -2.17 21.19
C LYS A 17 4.36 -3.11 20.00
N LYS A 18 3.97 -4.38 20.23
CA LYS A 18 3.69 -5.33 19.15
C LYS A 18 2.53 -4.86 18.28
N LYS A 19 2.59 -5.13 16.97
CA LYS A 19 1.56 -4.78 15.98
C LYS A 19 0.14 -5.18 16.42
N GLN A 20 -0.01 -6.32 17.05
CA GLN A 20 -1.29 -6.84 17.53
C GLN A 20 -2.04 -5.89 18.48
N LYS A 21 -1.31 -5.01 19.20
CA LYS A 21 -1.89 -4.01 20.13
C LYS A 21 -2.44 -2.76 19.45
N PHE A 22 -2.28 -2.63 18.14
CA PHE A 22 -2.82 -1.50 17.37
C PHE A 22 -4.20 -1.82 16.79
N GLY A 23 -4.97 -0.79 16.45
CA GLY A 23 -6.24 -0.93 15.75
C GLY A 23 -6.09 -1.51 14.34
N GLY A 24 -7.20 -2.01 13.76
CA GLY A 24 -7.20 -2.70 12.47
C GLY A 24 -6.57 -1.90 11.33
N GLY A 25 -6.92 -0.63 11.21
CA GLY A 25 -6.37 0.24 10.17
C GLY A 25 -4.86 0.43 10.28
N TYR A 26 -4.35 0.60 11.50
CA TYR A 26 -2.91 0.73 11.72
C TYR A 26 -2.18 -0.59 11.42
N LYS A 27 -2.77 -1.74 11.74
CA LYS A 27 -2.21 -3.05 11.40
C LYS A 27 -2.10 -3.24 9.89
N ALA A 28 -3.13 -2.86 9.13
CA ALA A 28 -3.13 -2.93 7.68
C ALA A 28 -2.01 -2.05 7.09
N PHE A 29 -1.89 -0.83 7.57
CA PHE A 29 -0.82 0.09 7.18
C PHE A 29 0.57 -0.49 7.48
N LEU A 30 0.80 -1.04 8.67
CA LEU A 30 2.08 -1.67 9.02
C LEU A 30 2.39 -2.87 8.12
N ASN A 31 1.40 -3.70 7.80
CA ASN A 31 1.60 -4.82 6.87
C ASN A 31 1.98 -4.34 5.47
N ALA A 32 1.31 -3.31 4.95
CA ALA A 32 1.65 -2.71 3.66
C ALA A 32 3.08 -2.14 3.66
N THR A 33 3.44 -1.40 4.71
CA THR A 33 4.78 -0.82 4.88
C THR A 33 5.86 -1.90 4.89
N VAL A 34 5.63 -3.02 5.60
CA VAL A 34 6.60 -4.13 5.63
C VAL A 34 6.69 -4.84 4.28
N ALA A 35 5.56 -5.03 3.59
CA ALA A 35 5.59 -5.63 2.25
C ALA A 35 6.41 -4.79 1.27
N ILE A 36 6.24 -3.47 1.30
CA ILE A 36 7.02 -2.52 0.49
C ILE A 36 8.50 -2.57 0.87
N ALA A 37 8.83 -2.49 2.16
CA ALA A 37 10.21 -2.52 2.64
C ALA A 37 10.90 -3.84 2.28
N LEU A 38 10.21 -4.97 2.39
CA LEU A 38 10.74 -6.28 2.00
C LEU A 38 10.94 -6.37 0.49
N HIS A 39 9.98 -5.89 -0.31
CA HIS A 39 10.10 -5.84 -1.76
C HIS A 39 11.31 -5.01 -2.19
N GLN A 40 11.48 -3.82 -1.61
CA GLN A 40 12.62 -2.95 -1.85
C GLN A 40 13.93 -3.62 -1.45
N TYR A 41 14.00 -4.21 -0.25
CA TYR A 41 15.19 -4.93 0.22
C TYR A 41 15.59 -6.08 -0.70
N LEU A 42 14.60 -6.88 -1.15
CA LEU A 42 14.85 -7.99 -2.06
C LEU A 42 15.28 -7.52 -3.45
N SER A 43 14.77 -6.39 -3.92
CA SER A 43 15.21 -5.77 -5.18
C SER A 43 16.68 -5.32 -5.11
N GLU A 44 17.11 -4.75 -3.97
CA GLU A 44 18.47 -4.22 -3.79
C GLU A 44 19.50 -5.28 -3.41
N LYS A 45 19.15 -6.24 -2.58
CA LYS A 45 20.07 -7.19 -1.93
C LYS A 45 19.79 -8.64 -2.25
N GLY A 46 18.60 -8.95 -2.76
CA GLY A 46 18.20 -10.33 -3.05
C GLY A 46 18.86 -10.86 -4.32
N LYS A 47 19.21 -12.15 -4.32
CA LYS A 47 19.64 -12.86 -5.53
C LYS A 47 18.46 -13.06 -6.51
N HIS A 48 17.24 -13.12 -5.97
CA HIS A 48 16.02 -13.34 -6.72
C HIS A 48 14.94 -12.42 -6.15
N GLY A 49 14.49 -11.47 -6.92
CA GLY A 49 13.37 -10.59 -6.62
C GLY A 49 12.21 -10.89 -7.57
N LEU A 50 10.98 -10.79 -7.09
CA LEU A 50 9.79 -10.94 -7.95
C LEU A 50 9.65 -9.78 -8.95
N GLY A 51 10.29 -8.63 -8.68
CA GLY A 51 10.21 -7.44 -9.51
C GLY A 51 8.84 -6.75 -9.53
N ILE A 52 7.84 -7.35 -8.86
CA ILE A 52 6.47 -6.84 -8.79
C ILE A 52 5.89 -7.03 -7.40
N LEU A 53 5.17 -6.02 -6.91
CA LEU A 53 4.36 -6.06 -5.69
C LEU A 53 2.94 -5.63 -6.03
N LEU A 54 1.96 -6.49 -5.72
CA LEU A 54 0.54 -6.19 -5.89
C LEU A 54 -0.11 -6.05 -4.51
N MET A 55 -0.79 -4.94 -4.27
CA MET A 55 -1.52 -4.69 -3.04
C MET A 55 -2.98 -4.32 -3.34
N ASP A 56 -3.91 -5.00 -2.68
CA ASP A 56 -5.32 -4.69 -2.72
C ASP A 56 -5.73 -3.95 -1.44
N SER A 57 -6.22 -2.74 -1.61
CA SER A 57 -6.79 -1.89 -0.57
C SER A 57 -5.92 -1.73 0.70
N PRO A 58 -4.60 -1.43 0.55
CA PRO A 58 -3.66 -1.41 1.68
C PRO A 58 -3.98 -0.36 2.74
N ILE A 59 -4.78 0.65 2.41
CA ILE A 59 -5.12 1.76 3.31
C ILE A 59 -6.62 1.89 3.60
N LEU A 60 -7.45 0.95 3.15
CA LEU A 60 -8.91 1.03 3.29
C LEU A 60 -9.33 1.22 4.76
N SER A 61 -8.77 0.42 5.65
CA SER A 61 -9.10 0.45 7.08
C SER A 61 -8.59 1.70 7.82
N LEU A 62 -7.71 2.50 7.23
CA LEU A 62 -7.29 3.80 7.80
C LEU A 62 -8.38 4.88 7.67
N LYS A 63 -9.33 4.71 6.76
CA LYS A 63 -10.46 5.65 6.59
C LYS A 63 -11.40 5.69 7.80
N GLU A 64 -11.54 4.57 8.48
CA GLU A 64 -12.50 4.41 9.58
C GLU A 64 -12.06 5.15 10.86
N GLY A 65 -10.81 5.56 10.96
CA GLY A 65 -10.25 6.21 12.14
C GLY A 65 -10.52 7.71 12.28
N GLY A 66 -10.95 8.42 11.24
CA GLY A 66 -11.41 9.81 11.28
C GLY A 66 -10.40 10.86 11.84
N SER A 67 -9.13 10.52 12.03
CA SER A 67 -8.11 11.41 12.55
C SER A 67 -7.22 11.98 11.45
N ASP A 68 -6.71 13.21 11.65
CA ASP A 68 -5.73 13.87 10.76
C ASP A 68 -4.50 12.99 10.53
N THR A 69 -4.05 12.27 11.55
CA THR A 69 -2.94 11.31 11.48
C THR A 69 -3.19 10.20 10.45
N SER A 70 -4.44 9.73 10.30
CA SER A 70 -4.77 8.71 9.29
C SER A 70 -4.62 9.25 7.86
N ALA A 71 -4.97 10.51 7.63
CA ALA A 71 -4.81 11.17 6.34
C ALA A 71 -3.32 11.37 6.01
N GLU A 72 -2.52 11.82 6.96
CA GLU A 72 -1.07 11.98 6.82
C GLU A 72 -0.36 10.66 6.50
N MET A 73 -0.73 9.58 7.20
CA MET A 73 -0.17 8.25 6.94
C MET A 73 -0.50 7.74 5.54
N ARG A 74 -1.74 7.96 5.08
CA ARG A 74 -2.18 7.59 3.72
C ARG A 74 -1.41 8.37 2.66
N ASN A 75 -1.35 9.68 2.79
CA ASN A 75 -0.62 10.56 1.89
C ASN A 75 0.86 10.17 1.84
N GLY A 76 1.49 10.04 3.01
CA GLY A 76 2.91 9.69 3.13
C GLY A 76 3.27 8.35 2.48
N LEU A 77 2.40 7.33 2.58
CA LEU A 77 2.63 6.05 1.91
C LEU A 77 2.67 6.20 0.39
N PHE A 78 1.69 6.90 -0.18
CA PHE A 78 1.60 7.09 -1.63
C PHE A 78 2.70 8.02 -2.15
N GLU A 79 3.00 9.11 -1.43
CA GLU A 79 4.13 10.00 -1.77
C GLU A 79 5.46 9.25 -1.76
N TYR A 80 5.66 8.37 -0.76
CA TYR A 80 6.85 7.54 -0.71
C TYR A 80 6.98 6.66 -1.95
N LEU A 81 5.91 5.98 -2.34
CA LEU A 81 5.90 5.10 -3.50
C LEU A 81 6.11 5.84 -4.82
N VAL A 82 5.52 7.03 -4.97
CA VAL A 82 5.73 7.87 -6.17
C VAL A 82 7.17 8.35 -6.26
N LYS A 83 7.80 8.70 -5.13
CA LYS A 83 9.19 9.18 -5.09
C LYS A 83 10.23 8.07 -5.26
N ASN A 84 9.89 6.83 -4.92
CA ASN A 84 10.83 5.70 -4.89
C ASN A 84 10.33 4.60 -5.84
N GLN A 85 10.65 4.71 -7.12
CA GLN A 85 10.20 3.79 -8.17
C GLN A 85 11.29 2.82 -8.65
N ASP A 86 12.47 2.83 -8.05
CA ASP A 86 13.65 2.10 -8.54
C ASP A 86 13.68 0.62 -8.15
N PHE A 87 12.78 0.17 -7.28
CA PHE A 87 12.82 -1.17 -6.71
C PHE A 87 11.81 -2.16 -7.37
N GLY A 88 11.38 -1.88 -8.59
CA GLY A 88 10.46 -2.72 -9.34
C GLY A 88 9.07 -2.13 -9.47
N GLN A 89 8.14 -2.91 -10.01
CA GLN A 89 6.78 -2.46 -10.23
C GLN A 89 5.93 -2.64 -8.97
N VAL A 90 5.23 -1.58 -8.55
CA VAL A 90 4.21 -1.64 -7.51
C VAL A 90 2.85 -1.32 -8.11
N ILE A 91 1.90 -2.24 -7.94
CA ILE A 91 0.52 -2.09 -8.39
C ILE A 91 -0.38 -2.01 -7.15
N ILE A 92 -1.14 -0.93 -7.03
CA ILE A 92 -2.10 -0.74 -5.94
C ILE A 92 -3.50 -0.63 -6.51
N VAL A 93 -4.40 -1.43 -6.01
CA VAL A 93 -5.84 -1.33 -6.27
C VAL A 93 -6.49 -0.69 -5.05
N GLU A 94 -7.18 0.42 -5.23
CA GLU A 94 -7.82 1.17 -4.14
C GLU A 94 -9.13 1.82 -4.58
N ASN A 95 -10.12 1.79 -3.69
CA ASN A 95 -11.41 2.45 -3.94
C ASN A 95 -11.32 3.98 -3.86
N SER A 96 -10.34 4.50 -3.14
CA SER A 96 -10.14 5.94 -2.97
C SER A 96 -8.69 6.23 -2.64
N ILE A 97 -7.99 6.80 -3.57
CA ILE A 97 -6.60 7.20 -3.42
C ILE A 97 -6.50 8.62 -2.81
N PRO A 98 -5.41 8.94 -2.10
CA PRO A 98 -5.12 10.29 -1.61
C PRO A 98 -5.02 11.32 -2.75
N THR A 99 -5.27 12.59 -2.43
CA THR A 99 -5.02 13.70 -3.35
C THR A 99 -3.59 14.19 -3.15
N ILE A 100 -2.67 13.66 -3.93
CA ILE A 100 -1.25 14.03 -3.97
C ILE A 100 -0.81 14.22 -5.41
N ASP A 101 0.42 14.68 -5.61
CA ASP A 101 1.05 14.68 -6.93
C ASP A 101 1.47 13.24 -7.29
N TYR A 102 1.00 12.76 -8.44
CA TYR A 102 1.30 11.43 -8.97
C TYR A 102 2.22 11.48 -10.21
N ASP A 103 3.04 12.52 -10.33
CA ASP A 103 3.97 12.62 -11.45
C ASP A 103 4.87 11.36 -11.55
N GLY A 104 4.96 10.79 -12.76
CA GLY A 104 5.67 9.54 -13.01
C GLY A 104 4.89 8.26 -12.68
N ALA A 105 3.73 8.32 -12.01
CA ALA A 105 2.90 7.15 -11.72
C ALA A 105 1.72 7.04 -12.69
N LYS A 106 1.47 5.83 -13.20
CA LYS A 106 0.29 5.57 -14.03
C LYS A 106 -0.94 5.36 -13.16
N ARG A 107 -2.01 6.09 -13.44
CA ARG A 107 -3.31 5.95 -12.79
C ARG A 107 -4.36 5.51 -13.80
N GLU A 108 -5.16 4.51 -13.41
CA GLU A 108 -6.34 4.09 -14.16
C GLU A 108 -7.54 4.07 -13.23
N MET A 109 -8.62 4.71 -13.62
CA MET A 109 -9.87 4.72 -12.87
C MET A 109 -10.89 3.83 -13.56
N TYR A 110 -11.40 2.86 -12.82
CA TYR A 110 -12.43 1.94 -13.28
C TYR A 110 -13.77 2.32 -12.65
N THR A 111 -14.79 2.53 -13.46
CA THR A 111 -16.13 2.90 -13.01
C THR A 111 -17.20 2.07 -13.72
N HIS A 112 -18.42 2.08 -13.18
CA HIS A 112 -19.62 1.58 -13.88
C HIS A 112 -20.45 2.72 -14.50
N LYS A 113 -19.84 3.92 -14.63
CA LYS A 113 -20.49 5.09 -15.22
C LYS A 113 -19.92 5.33 -16.61
N GLU A 114 -20.78 5.38 -17.59
CA GLU A 114 -20.40 5.70 -18.96
C GLU A 114 -19.86 7.14 -19.05
N GLY A 115 -18.71 7.31 -19.68
CA GLY A 115 -18.06 8.61 -19.82
C GLY A 115 -17.23 9.10 -18.61
N ASP A 116 -17.16 8.33 -17.53
CA ASP A 116 -16.39 8.67 -16.33
C ASP A 116 -15.34 7.59 -16.05
N GLY A 117 -14.13 7.79 -16.57
CA GLY A 117 -13.04 6.83 -16.47
C GLY A 117 -13.23 5.63 -17.41
N ARG A 118 -12.62 4.50 -17.06
CA ARG A 118 -12.71 3.27 -17.82
C ARG A 118 -13.86 2.40 -17.28
N TYR A 119 -14.80 2.09 -18.17
CA TYR A 119 -15.92 1.23 -17.81
C TYR A 119 -15.47 -0.22 -17.63
N GLY A 120 -15.44 -0.68 -16.38
CA GLY A 120 -15.06 -2.03 -16.01
C GLY A 120 -13.56 -2.36 -16.19
N LEU A 121 -13.13 -3.46 -15.61
CA LEU A 121 -11.75 -3.96 -15.70
C LEU A 121 -11.50 -4.70 -17.01
N LEU A 122 -12.48 -5.46 -17.49
CA LEU A 122 -12.40 -6.27 -18.71
C LEU A 122 -12.99 -5.49 -19.89
N ILE A 123 -12.18 -5.33 -20.94
CA ILE A 123 -12.62 -4.67 -22.18
C ILE A 123 -13.56 -5.63 -22.93
N GLY A 124 -14.73 -5.14 -23.31
CA GLY A 124 -15.67 -5.90 -24.17
C GLY A 124 -16.71 -6.76 -23.44
N TYR A 125 -16.74 -6.72 -22.10
CA TYR A 125 -17.85 -7.27 -21.32
C TYR A 125 -18.84 -6.15 -21.03
N THR A 126 -19.92 -6.09 -21.81
CA THR A 126 -21.17 -5.40 -21.45
C THR A 126 -22.10 -6.46 -20.89
N GLU A 127 -22.67 -6.25 -19.70
CA GLU A 127 -23.79 -7.03 -19.19
C GLU A 127 -25.01 -6.88 -20.09
#